data_7bf0254f7f368e1b7a807d859b5de496
#
_entry.id   7bf0254f7f368e1b7a807d859b5de496
#
_cell.length_a   1.000
_cell.length_b   1.000
_cell.length_c   1.000
_cell.angle_alpha   90.00
_cell.angle_beta   90.00
_cell.angle_gamma   90.00
#
_symmetry.space_group_name_H-M   'P 1'
#
loop_
_entity.id
_entity.type
_entity.pdbx_description
1 polymer ?
#
loop_
_entity_poly.entity_id
_entity_poly.type
_entity_poly.pdbx_seq_one_letter_code
_entity_poly.pdbx_strand_id
1 'polypeptide(L)'
;ITKNSIITENANKPKTIGYIDLNNYDEIIIGTPVWWYTIAPVVRTFLKQNDLTGKTIIPFATNAGWLGRTFKEIESLCPNSKVQKEIDIVFESYSDKLVTPETEIESWINSMKK
;
A
#
# COMPACT_ATOMS: atom_id res chain seq x y z
N ILE A 1 -6.90 -5.41 -12.26
CA ILE A 1 -6.37 -4.06 -12.08
C ILE A 1 -7.38 -3.06 -12.61
N THR A 2 -7.76 -2.14 -11.79
CA THR A 2 -8.74 -1.14 -12.15
C THR A 2 -8.06 0.07 -12.78
N LYS A 3 -8.88 1.01 -13.24
CA LYS A 3 -8.43 2.30 -13.73
C LYS A 3 -7.61 3.07 -12.67
N ASN A 4 -7.80 2.75 -11.42
CA ASN A 4 -7.12 3.43 -10.30
C ASN A 4 -5.77 2.83 -9.98
N SER A 5 -5.34 1.87 -10.72
CA SER A 5 -4.03 1.25 -10.64
C SER A 5 -3.64 0.70 -9.27
N ILE A 6 -3.11 -0.49 -9.26
CA ILE A 6 -2.61 -1.14 -8.05
C ILE A 6 -1.12 -1.34 -8.21
N ILE A 7 -0.36 -0.84 -7.25
CA ILE A 7 1.09 -1.05 -7.19
C ILE A 7 1.35 -2.00 -6.06
N THR A 8 1.83 -3.18 -6.38
CA THR A 8 2.21 -4.18 -5.39
C THR A 8 3.67 -4.52 -5.57
N GLU A 9 4.35 -4.72 -4.46
CA GLU A 9 5.75 -5.05 -4.47
C GLU A 9 5.97 -6.46 -4.00
N ASN A 10 6.79 -7.19 -4.74
CA ASN A 10 7.29 -8.46 -4.27
C ASN A 10 8.55 -8.19 -3.47
N ALA A 11 8.44 -8.37 -2.17
CA ALA A 11 9.52 -8.08 -1.24
C ALA A 11 10.80 -8.87 -1.52
N ASN A 12 10.68 -10.04 -2.14
CA ASN A 12 11.82 -10.90 -2.42
C ASN A 12 12.52 -10.54 -3.74
N LYS A 13 11.97 -9.61 -4.49
CA LYS A 13 12.53 -9.21 -5.78
C LYS A 13 12.51 -7.69 -5.89
N PRO A 14 13.48 -7.02 -5.27
CA PRO A 14 13.58 -5.57 -5.39
C PRO A 14 13.95 -5.22 -6.82
N LYS A 15 12.98 -5.15 -7.66
CA LYS A 15 13.19 -4.81 -9.06
C LYS A 15 12.76 -3.42 -9.35
N THR A 16 13.36 -2.86 -10.37
CA THR A 16 12.79 -1.71 -11.02
C THR A 16 11.42 -2.11 -11.55
N ILE A 17 10.43 -1.43 -11.10
CA ILE A 17 9.08 -1.57 -11.64
C ILE A 17 9.10 -0.93 -13.01
N GLY A 18 8.46 -1.53 -13.97
CA GLY A 18 8.32 -0.94 -15.29
C GLY A 18 7.67 0.45 -15.18
N TYR A 19 7.97 1.31 -16.12
CA TYR A 19 7.41 2.65 -16.14
C TYR A 19 5.88 2.60 -16.20
N ILE A 20 5.23 3.35 -15.31
CA ILE A 20 3.78 3.51 -15.29
C ILE A 20 3.48 5.00 -15.38
N ASP A 21 2.64 5.38 -16.32
CA ASP A 21 2.20 6.76 -16.40
C ASP A 21 1.07 6.99 -15.40
N LEU A 22 1.38 7.61 -14.29
CA LEU A 22 0.43 7.85 -13.21
C LEU A 22 -0.48 9.06 -13.46
N ASN A 23 -0.22 9.84 -14.49
CA ASN A 23 -1.00 11.04 -14.76
C ASN A 23 -2.47 10.75 -15.08
N ASN A 24 -2.75 9.54 -15.53
CA ASN A 24 -4.11 9.13 -15.90
C ASN A 24 -4.93 8.60 -14.72
N TYR A 25 -4.37 8.61 -13.51
CA TYR A 25 -5.02 8.02 -12.35
C TYR A 25 -5.14 9.03 -11.22
N ASP A 26 -6.31 9.10 -10.61
CA ASP A 26 -6.58 9.98 -9.46
C ASP A 26 -6.34 9.26 -8.14
N GLU A 27 -6.54 7.95 -8.12
CA GLU A 27 -6.36 7.12 -6.94
C GLU A 27 -5.32 6.05 -7.21
N ILE A 28 -4.43 5.85 -6.25
CA ILE A 28 -3.38 4.85 -6.33
C ILE A 28 -3.44 3.97 -5.09
N ILE A 29 -3.61 2.67 -5.32
CA ILE A 29 -3.62 1.70 -4.24
C ILE A 29 -2.22 1.12 -4.13
N ILE A 30 -1.64 1.22 -2.95
CA ILE A 30 -0.27 0.76 -2.71
C ILE A 30 -0.28 -0.31 -1.63
N GLY A 31 0.21 -1.51 -2.00
CA GLY A 31 0.36 -2.60 -1.05
C GLY A 31 1.83 -2.80 -0.69
N THR A 32 2.10 -3.02 0.58
CA THR A 32 3.46 -3.28 1.07
C THR A 32 3.45 -4.32 2.19
N PRO A 33 4.39 -5.27 2.18
CA PRO A 33 4.67 -6.00 3.40
C PRO A 33 5.35 -5.07 4.40
N VAL A 34 5.26 -5.40 5.68
CA VAL A 34 5.94 -4.63 6.72
C VAL A 34 7.30 -5.28 6.97
N TRP A 35 8.36 -4.51 6.75
CA TRP A 35 9.74 -4.93 7.02
C TRP A 35 10.33 -4.01 8.07
N TRP A 36 10.79 -4.60 9.17
CA TRP A 36 11.42 -3.83 10.24
C TRP A 36 10.52 -2.66 10.68
N TYR A 37 9.24 -2.96 10.86
CA TYR A 37 8.23 -2.02 11.37
C TYR A 37 7.96 -0.84 10.44
N THR A 38 8.23 -0.98 9.15
CA THR A 38 7.92 0.07 8.18
C THR A 38 7.77 -0.50 6.76
N ILE A 39 7.66 0.37 5.77
CA ILE A 39 7.43 -0.04 4.38
C ILE A 39 8.65 -0.76 3.81
N ALA A 40 8.40 -1.63 2.83
CA ALA A 40 9.48 -2.26 2.09
C ALA A 40 10.30 -1.21 1.32
N PRO A 41 11.62 -1.38 1.20
CA PRO A 41 12.49 -0.38 0.55
C PRO A 41 12.09 -0.04 -0.89
N VAL A 42 11.58 -1.00 -1.65
CA VAL A 42 11.14 -0.76 -3.02
C VAL A 42 9.97 0.20 -3.06
N VAL A 43 9.06 0.09 -2.10
CA VAL A 43 7.92 1.00 -1.99
C VAL A 43 8.40 2.41 -1.66
N ARG A 44 9.36 2.52 -0.76
CA ARG A 44 9.96 3.83 -0.43
C ARG A 44 10.57 4.47 -1.67
N THR A 45 11.31 3.71 -2.45
CA THR A 45 11.92 4.19 -3.68
C THR A 45 10.85 4.68 -4.66
N PHE A 46 9.79 3.90 -4.83
CA PHE A 46 8.69 4.28 -5.71
C PHE A 46 8.07 5.61 -5.29
N LEU A 47 7.79 5.77 -4.00
CA LEU A 47 7.17 7.00 -3.49
C LEU A 47 8.07 8.21 -3.62
N LYS A 48 9.39 8.02 -3.52
CA LYS A 48 10.36 9.11 -3.68
C LYS A 48 10.55 9.51 -5.13
N GLN A 49 10.42 8.57 -6.05
CA GLN A 49 10.69 8.81 -7.47
C GLN A 49 9.48 9.30 -8.25
N ASN A 50 8.30 9.25 -7.68
CA ASN A 50 7.08 9.62 -8.37
C ASN A 50 6.40 10.79 -7.67
N ASP A 51 5.93 11.75 -8.46
CA ASP A 51 5.16 12.87 -7.94
C ASP A 51 3.69 12.46 -7.88
N LEU A 52 3.18 12.34 -6.67
CA LEU A 52 1.80 11.92 -6.42
C LEU A 52 0.93 13.09 -5.93
N THR A 53 1.41 14.32 -6.13
CA THR A 53 0.69 15.53 -5.70
C THR A 53 -0.74 15.55 -6.25
N GLY A 54 -1.68 15.80 -5.37
CA GLY A 54 -3.10 15.89 -5.73
C GLY A 54 -3.81 14.57 -5.87
N LYS A 55 -3.10 13.45 -5.73
CA LYS A 55 -3.69 12.13 -5.85
C LYS A 55 -4.12 11.59 -4.49
N THR A 56 -5.04 10.64 -4.51
CA THR A 56 -5.45 9.91 -3.32
C THR A 56 -4.65 8.61 -3.27
N ILE A 57 -4.01 8.37 -2.13
CA ILE A 57 -3.23 7.16 -1.89
C ILE A 57 -4.01 6.28 -0.93
N ILE A 58 -4.25 5.04 -1.31
CA ILE A 58 -4.98 4.07 -0.47
C ILE A 58 -4.02 2.91 -0.18
N PRO A 59 -3.37 2.92 0.98
CA PRO A 59 -2.39 1.89 1.29
C PRO A 59 -2.99 0.68 1.98
N PHE A 60 -2.42 -0.48 1.71
CA PHE A 60 -2.65 -1.63 2.56
C PHE A 60 -1.29 -2.25 2.93
N ALA A 61 -1.24 -2.82 4.12
CA ALA A 61 -0.03 -3.45 4.61
C ALA A 61 -0.34 -4.87 5.05
N THR A 62 0.58 -5.79 4.77
CA THR A 62 0.47 -7.16 5.25
C THR A 62 1.57 -7.42 6.28
N ASN A 63 1.20 -8.03 7.39
CA ASN A 63 2.14 -8.29 8.48
C ASN A 63 1.58 -9.33 9.44
N ALA A 64 2.38 -9.69 10.43
CA ALA A 64 1.99 -10.66 11.46
C ALA A 64 1.73 -9.98 12.81
N GLY A 65 1.33 -8.70 12.79
CA GLY A 65 0.98 -7.96 13.99
C GLY A 65 1.93 -6.82 14.36
N TRP A 66 2.85 -6.46 13.47
CA TRP A 66 3.85 -5.44 13.76
C TRP A 66 3.85 -4.35 12.69
N LEU A 67 2.74 -3.61 12.59
CA LEU A 67 2.57 -2.56 11.61
C LEU A 67 3.62 -1.45 11.73
N GLY A 68 3.97 -1.06 12.95
CA GLY A 68 4.96 -0.02 13.19
C GLY A 68 4.60 1.31 12.55
N ARG A 69 5.54 1.87 11.81
CA ARG A 69 5.40 3.19 11.19
C ARG A 69 4.98 3.14 9.73
N THR A 70 4.52 2.01 9.26
CA THR A 70 4.25 1.78 7.84
C THR A 70 3.38 2.88 7.22
N PHE A 71 2.21 3.14 7.75
CA PHE A 71 1.32 4.14 7.17
C PHE A 71 1.81 5.56 7.40
N LYS A 72 2.45 5.81 8.53
CA LYS A 72 3.03 7.13 8.83
C LYS A 72 4.17 7.45 7.86
N GLU A 73 4.97 6.48 7.51
CA GLU A 73 6.03 6.69 6.53
C GLU A 73 5.45 6.98 5.15
N ILE A 74 4.41 6.27 4.74
CA ILE A 74 3.73 6.56 3.48
C ILE A 74 3.23 8.01 3.46
N GLU A 75 2.57 8.43 4.52
CA GLU A 75 2.09 9.81 4.62
C GLU A 75 3.22 10.83 4.53
N SER A 76 4.34 10.57 5.20
CA SER A 76 5.46 11.49 5.20
C SER A 76 6.13 11.60 3.83
N LEU A 77 6.09 10.54 3.04
CA LEU A 77 6.67 10.52 1.69
C LEU A 77 5.73 11.11 0.64
N CYS A 78 4.46 11.32 0.99
CA CYS A 78 3.44 11.85 0.10
C CYS A 78 2.76 13.07 0.72
N PRO A 79 3.51 14.13 1.04
CA PRO A 79 2.95 15.25 1.82
C PRO A 79 1.88 16.05 1.08
N ASN A 80 1.86 15.98 -0.24
CA ASN A 80 0.90 16.73 -1.06
C ASN A 80 -0.18 15.83 -1.65
N SER A 81 -0.32 14.62 -1.11
CA SER A 81 -1.33 13.65 -1.50
C SER A 81 -2.27 13.41 -0.33
N LYS A 82 -3.43 12.88 -0.63
CA LYS A 82 -4.39 12.50 0.41
C LYS A 82 -4.27 11.00 0.66
N VAL A 83 -3.76 10.62 1.82
CA VAL A 83 -3.65 9.22 2.23
C VAL A 83 -4.87 8.87 3.06
N GLN A 84 -5.66 7.91 2.61
CA GLN A 84 -6.92 7.55 3.28
C GLN A 84 -7.27 6.09 3.07
N LYS A 85 -8.25 5.63 3.82
CA LYS A 85 -8.81 4.27 3.70
C LYS A 85 -7.76 3.17 3.83
N GLU A 86 -6.73 3.41 4.63
CA GLU A 86 -5.70 2.41 4.85
C GLU A 86 -6.27 1.18 5.56
N ILE A 87 -5.71 0.01 5.27
CA ILE A 87 -6.08 -1.21 5.96
C ILE A 87 -4.83 -2.01 6.32
N ASP A 88 -4.83 -2.51 7.55
CA ASP A 88 -3.80 -3.38 8.08
C ASP A 88 -4.29 -4.83 7.98
N ILE A 89 -3.65 -5.60 7.09
CA ILE A 89 -4.03 -7.00 6.87
C ILE A 89 -3.06 -7.88 7.65
N VAL A 90 -3.56 -8.47 8.72
CA VAL A 90 -2.75 -9.22 9.67
C VAL A 90 -2.93 -10.72 9.46
N PHE A 91 -1.81 -11.44 9.44
CA PHE A 91 -1.76 -12.89 9.40
C PHE A 91 -1.21 -13.42 10.69
N GLU A 92 -1.51 -14.67 11.00
CA GLU A 92 -0.93 -15.35 12.15
C GLU A 92 0.57 -15.53 11.96
N SER A 93 1.35 -15.34 13.04
CA SER A 93 2.79 -15.59 12.98
C SER A 93 3.06 -17.06 12.64
N TYR A 94 4.03 -17.28 11.78
CA TYR A 94 4.46 -18.63 11.37
C TYR A 94 3.39 -19.45 10.64
N SER A 95 2.35 -18.80 10.14
CA SER A 95 1.33 -19.46 9.33
C SER A 95 0.79 -18.49 8.29
N ASP A 96 0.00 -19.02 7.36
CA ASP A 96 -0.66 -18.20 6.36
C ASP A 96 -2.12 -17.90 6.71
N LYS A 97 -2.50 -18.16 7.96
CA LYS A 97 -3.86 -17.93 8.41
C LYS A 97 -4.13 -16.45 8.61
N LEU A 98 -5.18 -15.97 7.98
CA LEU A 98 -5.59 -14.58 8.05
C LEU A 98 -6.22 -14.27 9.43
N VAL A 99 -5.74 -13.22 10.09
CA VAL A 99 -6.29 -12.73 11.36
C VAL A 99 -7.30 -11.61 11.10
N THR A 100 -6.99 -10.69 10.20
CA THR A 100 -7.93 -9.64 9.80
C THR A 100 -9.17 -10.29 9.20
N PRO A 101 -10.39 -9.97 9.68
CA PRO A 101 -11.60 -10.58 9.15
C PRO A 101 -11.76 -10.32 7.65
N GLU A 102 -12.17 -11.36 6.92
CA GLU A 102 -12.42 -11.20 5.47
C GLU A 102 -13.50 -10.15 5.21
N THR A 103 -14.48 -10.03 6.11
CA THR A 103 -15.53 -9.02 6.00
C THR A 103 -14.98 -7.61 6.02
N GLU A 104 -13.92 -7.38 6.80
CA GLU A 104 -13.27 -6.08 6.87
C GLU A 104 -12.57 -5.78 5.55
N ILE A 105 -11.90 -6.77 4.97
CA ILE A 105 -11.23 -6.61 3.67
C ILE A 105 -12.26 -6.36 2.57
N GLU A 106 -13.37 -7.09 2.58
CA GLU A 106 -14.45 -6.88 1.62
C GLU A 106 -15.05 -5.48 1.74
N SER A 107 -15.27 -5.01 2.97
CA SER A 107 -15.77 -3.66 3.20
C SER A 107 -14.80 -2.61 2.67
N TRP A 108 -13.51 -2.84 2.87
CA TRP A 108 -12.47 -1.96 2.35
C TRP A 108 -12.50 -1.91 0.82
N ILE A 109 -12.56 -3.06 0.18
CA ILE A 109 -12.66 -3.13 -1.29
C ILE A 109 -13.92 -2.40 -1.78
N ASN A 110 -15.06 -2.65 -1.14
CA ASN A 110 -16.32 -2.03 -1.52
C ASN A 110 -16.31 -0.52 -1.33
N SER A 111 -15.56 -0.01 -0.35
CA SER A 111 -15.44 1.42 -0.10
C SER A 111 -14.75 2.16 -1.24
N MET A 112 -14.02 1.45 -2.08
CA MET A 112 -13.29 2.02 -3.21
C MET A 112 -14.03 1.91 -4.53
N LYS A 113 -15.11 1.14 -4.57
CA LYS A 113 -15.92 1.01 -5.79
C LYS A 113 -16.71 2.28 -6.02
N LYS A 114 -16.76 2.68 -7.26
CA LYS A 114 -17.51 3.88 -7.69
C LYS A 114 -18.71 3.49 -8.49
#